data_56c2a5d26eaa7596553728da0f08c562
#
_entry.id   56c2a5d26eaa7596553728da0f08c562
#
_cell.length_a   1.000
_cell.length_b   1.000
_cell.length_c   1.000
_cell.angle_alpha   90.00
_cell.angle_beta   90.00
_cell.angle_gamma   90.00
#
_symmetry.space_group_name_H-M   'P 1'
#
loop_
_entity.id
_entity.type
_entity.pdbx_description
1 polymer ?
#
loop_
_entity_poly.entity_id
_entity_poly.type
_entity_poly.pdbx_seq_one_letter_code
_entity_poly.pdbx_strand_id
1 'polypeptide(L)'
;MMHRLFKHMAPLAVLALGTALSGCDGADIEINGQKGVPLAELDMSGPAPTELVLSSGDEVILTEGQTFDLTVEGEGTDSLRIVRDDKLIGITRKDGWNGEGKATIRITMPPPEELVIAGSGSVKAQSLASTSSINIGGSGSVDFASVAAKTFEVNIGGSGKIKGAGTAERLEINIGGSGDVDLAALKADRAEVAIGGSGDVAFASDGTVEASIAGAGDVKVTGNAKCTVNAFGSGTLTCNPAADSPAPALPAEEPAE
;
A
#
# COMPACT_ATOMS: atom_id res chain seq x y z
N MET A 1 6.76 -31.51 -23.48
CA MET A 1 7.41 -31.37 -22.18
C MET A 1 7.06 -30.02 -21.59
N MET A 2 5.78 -29.74 -21.35
CA MET A 2 5.23 -28.41 -21.07
C MET A 2 4.06 -28.59 -20.10
N HIS A 3 4.36 -29.03 -18.86
CA HIS A 3 3.31 -29.31 -17.86
C HIS A 3 3.83 -29.30 -16.42
N ARG A 4 4.57 -28.24 -16.00
CA ARG A 4 4.95 -28.08 -14.57
C ARG A 4 5.15 -26.63 -14.12
N LEU A 5 4.47 -25.63 -14.71
CA LEU A 5 4.66 -24.22 -14.33
C LEU A 5 3.45 -23.55 -13.63
N PHE A 6 2.42 -24.32 -13.23
CA PHE A 6 1.25 -23.72 -12.55
C PHE A 6 0.96 -24.39 -11.21
N LYS A 7 1.92 -24.44 -10.30
CA LYS A 7 1.68 -25.13 -9.01
C LYS A 7 1.93 -24.32 -7.74
N HIS A 8 2.12 -23.01 -7.83
CA HIS A 8 2.21 -22.14 -6.67
C HIS A 8 1.46 -20.81 -6.87
N MET A 9 0.27 -20.86 -7.48
CA MET A 9 -0.69 -19.81 -7.22
C MET A 9 -1.27 -20.10 -5.85
N ALA A 10 -0.76 -19.42 -4.83
CA ALA A 10 -1.47 -19.27 -3.58
C ALA A 10 -2.86 -18.70 -3.90
N PRO A 11 -3.93 -19.16 -3.24
CA PRO A 11 -5.23 -18.59 -3.47
C PRO A 11 -5.11 -17.10 -3.10
N LEU A 12 -5.24 -16.22 -4.11
CA LEU A 12 -5.65 -14.85 -3.87
C LEU A 12 -6.88 -14.97 -2.98
N ALA A 13 -6.77 -14.55 -1.74
CA ALA A 13 -7.91 -14.16 -0.96
C ALA A 13 -8.43 -12.90 -1.68
N VAL A 14 -9.18 -13.14 -2.76
CA VAL A 14 -10.03 -12.13 -3.36
C VAL A 14 -10.99 -11.76 -2.25
N LEU A 15 -10.68 -10.66 -1.56
CA LEU A 15 -11.68 -9.94 -0.82
C LEU A 15 -12.75 -9.67 -1.86
N ALA A 16 -13.82 -10.45 -1.82
CA ALA A 16 -15.01 -10.21 -2.61
C ALA A 16 -15.61 -8.92 -2.05
N LEU A 17 -15.03 -7.76 -2.45
CA LEU A 17 -15.81 -6.55 -2.54
C LEU A 17 -16.91 -6.89 -3.54
N GLY A 18 -17.99 -7.39 -3.03
CA GLY A 18 -19.26 -7.55 -3.73
C GLY A 18 -19.75 -6.18 -4.12
N THR A 19 -19.06 -5.52 -5.04
CA THR A 19 -19.58 -4.34 -5.72
C THR A 19 -20.56 -4.86 -6.76
N ALA A 20 -21.79 -4.98 -6.38
CA ALA A 20 -22.87 -4.75 -7.32
C ALA A 20 -22.70 -3.29 -7.80
N LEU A 21 -21.85 -3.07 -8.80
CA LEU A 21 -21.88 -1.86 -9.63
C LEU A 21 -23.10 -1.95 -10.53
N SER A 22 -24.27 -1.80 -9.95
CA SER A 22 -25.51 -1.62 -10.68
C SER A 22 -26.10 -0.26 -10.30
N GLY A 23 -25.95 0.68 -11.22
CA GLY A 23 -26.84 1.81 -11.34
C GLY A 23 -26.52 3.01 -10.43
N CYS A 24 -26.44 4.18 -11.06
CA CYS A 24 -26.50 5.50 -10.47
C CYS A 24 -27.84 5.72 -9.76
N ASP A 25 -28.00 5.20 -8.56
CA ASP A 25 -29.02 5.60 -7.61
C ASP A 25 -28.47 5.26 -6.21
N GLY A 26 -28.20 6.31 -5.46
CA GLY A 26 -27.87 6.46 -4.05
C GLY A 26 -27.83 5.19 -3.17
N ALA A 27 -26.92 4.27 -3.42
CA ALA A 27 -26.72 3.15 -2.51
C ALA A 27 -25.69 3.51 -1.45
N ASP A 28 -26.07 3.44 -0.18
CA ASP A 28 -25.13 3.58 0.94
C ASP A 28 -23.93 2.65 0.70
N ILE A 29 -22.71 3.17 0.75
CA ILE A 29 -21.51 2.34 0.67
C ILE A 29 -21.44 1.52 1.95
N GLU A 30 -21.62 0.22 1.82
CA GLU A 30 -21.47 -0.73 2.92
C GLU A 30 -20.05 -1.28 2.91
N ILE A 31 -19.42 -1.31 4.08
CA ILE A 31 -18.12 -1.96 4.30
C ILE A 31 -18.40 -3.23 5.10
N ASN A 32 -18.03 -4.40 4.58
CA ASN A 32 -18.37 -5.71 5.16
C ASN A 32 -19.88 -5.89 5.43
N GLY A 33 -20.74 -5.33 4.56
CA GLY A 33 -22.20 -5.41 4.74
C GLY A 33 -22.74 -4.55 5.90
N GLN A 34 -21.95 -3.65 6.43
CA GLN A 34 -22.34 -2.73 7.50
C GLN A 34 -22.42 -1.30 6.98
N LYS A 35 -23.48 -0.61 7.37
CA LYS A 35 -23.63 0.83 7.13
C LYS A 35 -22.84 1.60 8.17
N GLY A 36 -22.09 2.61 7.71
CA GLY A 36 -21.37 3.48 8.62
C GLY A 36 -22.29 4.39 9.43
N VAL A 37 -21.86 4.70 10.66
CA VAL A 37 -22.52 5.63 11.57
C VAL A 37 -21.78 6.97 11.61
N PRO A 38 -22.44 8.08 11.99
CA PRO A 38 -21.74 9.33 12.30
C PRO A 38 -20.73 9.14 13.44
N LEU A 39 -19.66 9.94 13.47
CA LEU A 39 -18.63 9.86 14.52
C LEU A 39 -19.23 9.93 15.95
N ALA A 40 -20.24 10.74 16.18
CA ALA A 40 -20.87 10.90 17.48
C ALA A 40 -21.60 9.63 17.99
N GLU A 41 -21.91 8.69 17.08
CA GLU A 41 -22.59 7.42 17.37
C GLU A 41 -21.61 6.23 17.35
N LEU A 42 -20.33 6.48 17.05
CA LEU A 42 -19.33 5.43 16.95
C LEU A 42 -19.02 4.85 18.34
N ASP A 43 -19.14 3.53 18.46
CA ASP A 43 -18.67 2.83 19.65
C ASP A 43 -17.12 2.72 19.62
N MET A 44 -16.48 3.42 20.54
CA MET A 44 -15.02 3.43 20.67
C MET A 44 -14.51 2.30 21.59
N SER A 45 -15.38 1.48 22.15
CA SER A 45 -15.00 0.36 23.03
C SER A 45 -14.47 -0.84 22.25
N GLY A 46 -13.81 -1.77 22.94
CA GLY A 46 -13.29 -3.00 22.33
C GLY A 46 -11.84 -2.90 21.86
N PRO A 47 -11.33 -3.95 21.15
CA PRO A 47 -9.95 -4.00 20.69
C PRO A 47 -9.66 -2.92 19.64
N ALA A 48 -8.40 -2.51 19.56
CA ALA A 48 -7.96 -1.63 18.49
C ALA A 48 -7.94 -2.39 17.14
N PRO A 49 -8.51 -1.83 16.06
CA PRO A 49 -8.51 -2.47 14.75
C PRO A 49 -7.08 -2.54 14.18
N THR A 50 -6.86 -3.49 13.27
CA THR A 50 -5.60 -3.66 12.52
C THR A 50 -5.80 -3.48 11.01
N GLU A 51 -7.02 -3.26 10.56
CA GLU A 51 -7.40 -3.07 9.15
C GLU A 51 -8.06 -1.71 8.97
N LEU A 52 -7.65 -0.98 7.92
CA LEU A 52 -8.27 0.28 7.52
C LEU A 52 -8.83 0.21 6.11
N VAL A 53 -10.08 0.60 5.93
CA VAL A 53 -10.73 0.79 4.63
C VAL A 53 -11.11 2.26 4.45
N LEU A 54 -10.57 2.91 3.42
CA LEU A 54 -10.91 4.28 3.04
C LEU A 54 -11.62 4.28 1.69
N SER A 55 -12.94 4.51 1.71
CA SER A 55 -13.79 4.58 0.52
C SER A 55 -14.23 6.02 0.20
N SER A 56 -13.35 6.98 0.39
CA SER A 56 -13.62 8.41 0.17
C SER A 56 -12.38 9.14 -0.34
N GLY A 57 -12.51 10.45 -0.59
CA GLY A 57 -11.39 11.32 -0.98
C GLY A 57 -10.66 11.97 0.18
N ASP A 58 -10.87 11.52 1.40
CA ASP A 58 -10.34 12.12 2.61
C ASP A 58 -8.88 11.76 2.88
N GLU A 59 -8.30 12.41 3.86
CA GLU A 59 -6.96 12.11 4.36
C GLU A 59 -7.05 11.38 5.70
N VAL A 60 -6.35 10.24 5.81
CA VAL A 60 -6.19 9.51 7.06
C VAL A 60 -4.73 9.56 7.50
N ILE A 61 -4.51 9.91 8.76
CA ILE A 61 -3.19 9.91 9.39
C ILE A 61 -3.20 8.87 10.50
N LEU A 62 -2.41 7.81 10.31
CA LEU A 62 -2.25 6.73 11.27
C LEU A 62 -1.04 6.96 12.14
N THR A 63 -1.25 6.99 13.44
CA THR A 63 -0.21 7.04 14.48
C THR A 63 -0.19 5.73 15.22
N GLU A 64 0.99 5.20 15.46
CA GLU A 64 1.14 3.94 16.19
C GLU A 64 0.77 4.11 17.68
N GLY A 65 -0.07 3.20 18.18
CA GLY A 65 -0.46 3.14 19.59
C GLY A 65 -1.21 1.85 19.92
N GLN A 66 -1.29 1.52 21.20
CA GLN A 66 -1.94 0.29 21.68
C GLN A 66 -3.44 0.48 21.94
N THR A 67 -3.88 1.72 22.09
CA THR A 67 -5.29 2.07 22.31
C THR A 67 -5.83 2.76 21.08
N PHE A 68 -7.04 2.38 20.70
CA PHE A 68 -7.71 3.03 19.58
C PHE A 68 -8.21 4.42 20.00
N ASP A 69 -7.87 5.41 19.19
CA ASP A 69 -8.43 6.77 19.26
C ASP A 69 -8.69 7.29 17.85
N LEU A 70 -9.73 8.11 17.69
CA LEU A 70 -10.11 8.68 16.41
C LEU A 70 -10.60 10.11 16.60
N THR A 71 -9.98 11.03 15.87
CA THR A 71 -10.40 12.43 15.78
C THR A 71 -10.55 12.86 14.33
N VAL A 72 -11.45 13.80 14.08
CA VAL A 72 -11.76 14.29 12.74
C VAL A 72 -11.71 15.82 12.74
N GLU A 73 -11.04 16.35 11.74
CA GLU A 73 -10.89 17.79 11.49
C GLU A 73 -11.19 18.12 10.02
N GLY A 74 -11.52 19.37 9.73
CA GLY A 74 -11.70 19.85 8.36
C GLY A 74 -13.15 20.08 7.98
N GLU A 75 -13.44 20.05 6.68
CA GLU A 75 -14.74 20.38 6.12
C GLU A 75 -15.56 19.13 5.78
N GLY A 76 -16.89 19.25 5.80
CA GLY A 76 -17.80 18.17 5.42
C GLY A 76 -17.81 16.99 6.37
N THR A 77 -17.37 17.16 7.61
CA THR A 77 -17.28 16.09 8.62
C THR A 77 -18.65 15.47 8.96
N ASP A 78 -19.75 16.21 8.85
CA ASP A 78 -21.11 15.71 9.07
C ASP A 78 -21.55 14.62 8.08
N SER A 79 -20.88 14.56 6.92
CA SER A 79 -21.14 13.55 5.91
C SER A 79 -20.33 12.27 6.10
N LEU A 80 -19.32 12.26 6.98
CA LEU A 80 -18.55 11.06 7.27
C LEU A 80 -19.42 9.96 7.87
N ARG A 81 -19.11 8.74 7.47
CA ARG A 81 -19.69 7.51 8.01
C ARG A 81 -18.57 6.56 8.34
N ILE A 82 -18.60 6.05 9.55
CA ILE A 82 -17.55 5.20 10.08
C ILE A 82 -18.15 3.83 10.40
N VAL A 83 -17.54 2.79 9.86
CA VAL A 83 -17.80 1.39 10.21
C VAL A 83 -16.70 0.93 11.12
N ARG A 84 -17.01 0.27 12.21
CA ARG A 84 -16.01 -0.32 13.09
C ARG A 84 -16.48 -1.69 13.56
N ASP A 85 -15.57 -2.66 13.49
CA ASP A 85 -15.67 -3.95 14.15
C ASP A 85 -14.37 -4.28 14.90
N ASP A 86 -14.20 -5.51 15.40
CA ASP A 86 -13.04 -5.92 16.20
C ASP A 86 -11.70 -5.83 15.45
N LYS A 87 -11.73 -5.81 14.11
CA LYS A 87 -10.53 -5.81 13.29
C LYS A 87 -10.42 -4.60 12.37
N LEU A 88 -11.55 -4.07 11.94
CA LEU A 88 -11.63 -3.12 10.84
C LEU A 88 -12.14 -1.76 11.32
N ILE A 89 -11.52 -0.70 10.81
CA ILE A 89 -12.08 0.65 10.77
C ILE A 89 -12.30 1.06 9.32
N GLY A 90 -13.54 1.35 8.96
CA GLY A 90 -13.94 1.77 7.62
C GLY A 90 -14.39 3.22 7.62
N ILE A 91 -13.94 4.00 6.63
CA ILE A 91 -14.29 5.40 6.47
C ILE A 91 -14.93 5.58 5.10
N THR A 92 -16.14 6.12 5.10
CA THR A 92 -16.90 6.42 3.89
C THR A 92 -17.68 7.71 4.06
N ARG A 93 -18.47 8.09 3.08
CA ARG A 93 -19.35 9.27 3.10
C ARG A 93 -20.81 8.83 2.96
N LYS A 94 -21.74 9.63 3.53
CA LYS A 94 -23.18 9.43 3.36
C LYS A 94 -23.58 9.54 1.89
N ASP A 95 -24.67 8.90 1.55
CA ASP A 95 -25.29 9.04 0.23
C ASP A 95 -25.59 10.49 -0.14
N GLY A 96 -25.43 10.78 -1.44
CA GLY A 96 -25.69 12.12 -1.97
C GLY A 96 -24.64 13.16 -1.57
N TRP A 97 -23.50 12.75 -1.00
CA TRP A 97 -22.39 13.68 -0.81
C TRP A 97 -21.87 14.16 -2.18
N ASN A 98 -21.81 15.49 -2.34
CA ASN A 98 -21.48 16.15 -3.62
C ASN A 98 -19.98 16.20 -3.94
N GLY A 99 -19.12 15.60 -3.09
CA GLY A 99 -17.67 15.62 -3.26
C GLY A 99 -16.99 16.87 -2.71
N GLU A 100 -17.74 17.79 -2.10
CA GLU A 100 -17.19 19.01 -1.50
C GLU A 100 -16.80 18.82 -0.04
N GLY A 101 -15.70 19.44 0.34
CA GLY A 101 -15.11 19.33 1.68
C GLY A 101 -14.24 18.09 1.84
N LYS A 102 -13.06 18.28 2.39
CA LYS A 102 -12.10 17.22 2.70
C LYS A 102 -11.87 17.20 4.21
N ALA A 103 -12.01 16.03 4.80
CA ALA A 103 -11.71 15.81 6.19
C ALA A 103 -10.30 15.21 6.35
N THR A 104 -9.68 15.51 7.48
CA THR A 104 -8.49 14.83 7.97
C THR A 104 -8.88 13.99 9.18
N ILE A 105 -8.71 12.70 9.07
CA ILE A 105 -9.05 11.71 10.09
C ILE A 105 -7.75 11.23 10.72
N ARG A 106 -7.56 11.50 12.00
CA ARG A 106 -6.40 11.03 12.76
C ARG A 106 -6.80 9.80 13.57
N ILE A 107 -6.08 8.71 13.37
CA ILE A 107 -6.36 7.44 14.06
C ILE A 107 -5.10 7.00 14.77
N THR A 108 -5.23 6.70 16.06
CA THR A 108 -4.23 5.97 16.82
C THR A 108 -4.63 4.49 16.88
N MET A 109 -3.77 3.60 16.40
CA MET A 109 -4.03 2.16 16.36
C MET A 109 -2.69 1.39 16.28
N PRO A 110 -2.67 0.07 16.50
CA PRO A 110 -1.48 -0.74 16.20
C PRO A 110 -1.06 -0.60 14.73
N PRO A 111 0.22 -0.89 14.38
CA PRO A 111 0.64 -0.91 12.98
C PRO A 111 -0.33 -1.74 12.12
N PRO A 112 -0.93 -1.17 11.08
CA PRO A 112 -1.96 -1.87 10.31
C PRO A 112 -1.41 -3.08 9.56
N GLU A 113 -2.22 -4.15 9.55
CA GLU A 113 -2.00 -5.35 8.77
C GLU A 113 -2.56 -5.20 7.35
N GLU A 114 -3.63 -4.42 7.20
CA GLU A 114 -4.23 -4.15 5.90
C GLU A 114 -4.67 -2.70 5.75
N LEU A 115 -4.30 -2.10 4.61
CA LEU A 115 -4.78 -0.79 4.17
C LEU A 115 -5.49 -0.94 2.83
N VAL A 116 -6.76 -0.56 2.77
CA VAL A 116 -7.56 -0.57 1.53
C VAL A 116 -8.00 0.84 1.20
N ILE A 117 -7.70 1.30 -0.01
CA ILE A 117 -8.23 2.56 -0.54
C ILE A 117 -9.06 2.26 -1.78
N ALA A 118 -10.37 2.44 -1.68
CA ALA A 118 -11.33 2.24 -2.77
C ALA A 118 -11.79 3.59 -3.35
N GLY A 119 -10.86 4.49 -3.60
CA GLY A 119 -11.20 5.85 -4.07
C GLY A 119 -9.97 6.69 -4.40
N SER A 120 -10.03 7.99 -4.08
CA SER A 120 -8.97 8.97 -4.32
C SER A 120 -8.36 9.51 -3.02
N GLY A 121 -8.68 8.94 -1.88
CA GLY A 121 -8.18 9.36 -0.58
C GLY A 121 -6.69 9.11 -0.38
N SER A 122 -6.15 9.63 0.70
CA SER A 122 -4.75 9.44 1.06
C SER A 122 -4.60 8.91 2.48
N VAL A 123 -3.65 7.99 2.67
CA VAL A 123 -3.29 7.45 3.98
C VAL A 123 -1.83 7.73 4.25
N LYS A 124 -1.54 8.33 5.41
CA LYS A 124 -0.19 8.48 5.93
C LYS A 124 -0.04 7.60 7.17
N ALA A 125 0.87 6.65 7.15
CA ALA A 125 1.09 5.73 8.27
C ALA A 125 2.49 5.90 8.87
N GLN A 126 2.58 5.89 10.18
CA GLN A 126 3.87 5.91 10.87
C GLN A 126 4.64 4.61 10.63
N SER A 127 3.94 3.47 10.70
CA SER A 127 4.50 2.14 10.48
C SER A 127 3.45 1.19 9.93
N LEU A 128 3.90 0.03 9.43
CA LEU A 128 3.04 -1.10 9.03
C LEU A 128 3.44 -2.34 9.82
N ALA A 129 2.52 -3.31 9.92
CA ALA A 129 2.74 -4.58 10.59
C ALA A 129 3.78 -5.46 9.87
N SER A 130 4.34 -6.45 10.59
CA SER A 130 5.33 -7.38 10.03
C SER A 130 4.78 -8.29 8.93
N THR A 131 3.49 -8.47 8.87
CA THR A 131 2.77 -9.04 7.73
C THR A 131 1.73 -8.01 7.36
N SER A 132 1.89 -7.38 6.21
CA SER A 132 1.02 -6.26 5.83
C SER A 132 0.71 -6.25 4.34
N SER A 133 -0.45 -5.70 3.99
CA SER A 133 -0.90 -5.50 2.63
C SER A 133 -1.44 -4.09 2.41
N ILE A 134 -1.19 -3.55 1.21
CA ILE A 134 -1.79 -2.30 0.73
C ILE A 134 -2.54 -2.58 -0.56
N ASN A 135 -3.83 -2.28 -0.57
CA ASN A 135 -4.72 -2.50 -1.71
C ASN A 135 -5.33 -1.16 -2.16
N ILE A 136 -5.02 -0.70 -3.37
CA ILE A 136 -5.56 0.54 -3.93
C ILE A 136 -6.40 0.23 -5.18
N GLY A 137 -7.71 0.44 -5.09
CA GLY A 137 -8.66 0.26 -6.19
C GLY A 137 -9.10 1.58 -6.83
N GLY A 138 -8.18 2.51 -7.08
CA GLY A 138 -8.52 3.82 -7.62
C GLY A 138 -7.30 4.69 -7.87
N SER A 139 -7.37 5.96 -7.47
CA SER A 139 -6.28 6.94 -7.62
C SER A 139 -5.75 7.43 -6.26
N GLY A 140 -6.01 6.67 -5.21
CA GLY A 140 -5.57 7.01 -3.86
C GLY A 140 -4.06 6.89 -3.65
N SER A 141 -3.59 7.33 -2.50
CA SER A 141 -2.16 7.27 -2.16
C SER A 141 -1.91 6.78 -0.74
N VAL A 142 -0.82 6.03 -0.57
CA VAL A 142 -0.30 5.62 0.74
C VAL A 142 1.14 6.08 0.88
N ASP A 143 1.44 6.74 2.00
CA ASP A 143 2.78 7.12 2.40
C ASP A 143 3.04 6.55 3.80
N PHE A 144 4.01 5.63 3.94
CA PHE A 144 4.38 5.08 5.24
C PHE A 144 5.85 5.36 5.57
N ALA A 145 6.11 5.73 6.82
CA ALA A 145 7.45 6.12 7.22
C ALA A 145 8.38 4.91 7.39
N SER A 146 7.86 3.76 7.86
CA SER A 146 8.68 2.56 8.05
C SER A 146 7.89 1.26 8.01
N VAL A 147 8.56 0.18 7.58
CA VAL A 147 8.09 -1.20 7.74
C VAL A 147 9.27 -2.12 8.01
N ALA A 148 9.07 -3.13 8.85
CA ALA A 148 9.99 -4.27 9.03
C ALA A 148 9.17 -5.55 8.80
N ALA A 149 8.97 -5.89 7.54
CA ALA A 149 8.04 -6.93 7.15
C ALA A 149 8.72 -8.29 6.91
N LYS A 150 8.06 -9.36 7.34
CA LYS A 150 8.29 -10.70 6.82
C LYS A 150 7.66 -10.85 5.44
N THR A 151 6.45 -10.33 5.29
CA THR A 151 5.73 -10.30 4.01
C THR A 151 5.06 -8.95 3.86
N PHE A 152 5.35 -8.30 2.74
CA PHE A 152 4.71 -7.05 2.35
C PHE A 152 4.12 -7.20 0.96
N GLU A 153 2.81 -7.02 0.85
CA GLU A 153 2.05 -7.14 -0.39
C GLU A 153 1.48 -5.79 -0.81
N VAL A 154 1.59 -5.48 -2.09
CA VAL A 154 1.09 -4.26 -2.71
C VAL A 154 0.24 -4.62 -3.92
N ASN A 155 -1.02 -4.19 -3.93
CA ASN A 155 -1.93 -4.39 -5.06
C ASN A 155 -2.52 -3.05 -5.49
N ILE A 156 -2.31 -2.66 -6.74
CA ILE A 156 -2.87 -1.43 -7.32
C ILE A 156 -3.70 -1.78 -8.56
N GLY A 157 -5.00 -1.53 -8.48
CA GLY A 157 -5.94 -1.66 -9.60
C GLY A 157 -6.38 -0.31 -10.14
N GLY A 158 -5.46 0.53 -10.58
CA GLY A 158 -5.79 1.89 -11.04
C GLY A 158 -4.55 2.76 -11.25
N SER A 159 -4.59 4.00 -10.75
CA SER A 159 -3.49 4.97 -10.85
C SER A 159 -3.00 5.41 -9.45
N GLY A 160 -3.09 4.51 -8.49
CA GLY A 160 -2.67 4.76 -7.11
C GLY A 160 -1.18 4.97 -6.96
N LYS A 161 -0.79 5.60 -5.85
CA LYS A 161 0.62 5.85 -5.53
C LYS A 161 0.97 5.32 -4.15
N ILE A 162 2.11 4.65 -4.06
CA ILE A 162 2.62 4.16 -2.79
C ILE A 162 4.05 4.66 -2.62
N LYS A 163 4.34 5.19 -1.43
CA LYS A 163 5.69 5.59 -1.04
C LYS A 163 5.99 5.08 0.36
N GLY A 164 7.24 4.60 0.56
CA GLY A 164 7.62 4.15 1.88
C GLY A 164 9.07 3.69 1.98
N ALA A 165 9.45 3.33 3.22
CA ALA A 165 10.80 2.91 3.55
C ALA A 165 10.80 1.70 4.50
N GLY A 166 11.92 0.98 4.59
CA GLY A 166 12.08 -0.11 5.54
C GLY A 166 12.74 -1.35 4.98
N THR A 167 12.32 -2.52 5.48
CA THR A 167 12.82 -3.82 5.04
C THR A 167 11.69 -4.82 4.87
N ALA A 168 11.86 -5.77 3.94
CA ALA A 168 10.95 -6.88 3.75
C ALA A 168 11.74 -8.17 3.40
N GLU A 169 11.44 -9.29 4.07
CA GLU A 169 11.98 -10.59 3.67
C GLU A 169 11.37 -11.00 2.32
N ARG A 170 10.05 -10.76 2.14
CA ARG A 170 9.31 -10.97 0.91
C ARG A 170 8.51 -9.73 0.55
N LEU A 171 8.71 -9.23 -0.66
CA LEU A 171 7.95 -8.16 -1.26
C LEU A 171 7.20 -8.69 -2.48
N GLU A 172 5.89 -8.48 -2.54
CA GLU A 172 5.06 -8.82 -3.70
C GLU A 172 4.32 -7.57 -4.18
N ILE A 173 4.46 -7.23 -5.46
CA ILE A 173 3.84 -6.04 -6.04
C ILE A 173 3.07 -6.44 -7.29
N ASN A 174 1.78 -6.13 -7.30
CA ASN A 174 0.86 -6.36 -8.41
C ASN A 174 0.22 -5.04 -8.84
N ILE A 175 0.47 -4.62 -10.07
CA ILE A 175 -0.09 -3.39 -10.64
C ILE A 175 -0.92 -3.73 -11.89
N GLY A 176 -2.22 -3.42 -11.82
CA GLY A 176 -3.14 -3.50 -12.95
C GLY A 176 -3.58 -2.11 -13.38
N GLY A 177 -2.73 -1.36 -14.07
CA GLY A 177 -3.04 0.02 -14.47
C GLY A 177 -1.81 0.89 -14.66
N SER A 178 -1.82 2.10 -14.09
CA SER A 178 -0.73 3.08 -14.21
C SER A 178 -0.27 3.58 -12.82
N GLY A 179 -0.32 2.70 -11.83
CA GLY A 179 0.09 3.04 -10.45
C GLY A 179 1.60 3.12 -10.29
N ASP A 180 2.05 3.98 -9.38
CA ASP A 180 3.46 4.20 -9.07
C ASP A 180 3.80 3.66 -7.67
N VAL A 181 4.88 2.88 -7.54
CA VAL A 181 5.35 2.34 -6.27
C VAL A 181 6.79 2.78 -6.02
N ASP A 182 6.96 3.83 -5.22
CA ASP A 182 8.28 4.36 -4.81
C ASP A 182 8.69 3.79 -3.45
N LEU A 183 9.37 2.66 -3.49
CA LEU A 183 9.97 2.00 -2.35
C LEU A 183 11.51 2.02 -2.43
N ALA A 184 12.09 3.05 -3.08
CA ALA A 184 13.54 3.15 -3.25
C ALA A 184 14.32 3.10 -1.91
N ALA A 185 13.68 3.48 -0.81
CA ALA A 185 14.21 3.40 0.55
C ALA A 185 13.80 2.10 1.30
N LEU A 186 13.18 1.12 0.63
CA LEU A 186 12.86 -0.18 1.17
C LEU A 186 13.78 -1.25 0.58
N LYS A 187 14.35 -2.09 1.43
CA LYS A 187 15.21 -3.20 1.02
C LYS A 187 14.47 -4.53 1.16
N ALA A 188 14.34 -5.26 0.05
CA ALA A 188 13.73 -6.58 0.01
C ALA A 188 14.78 -7.69 -0.19
N ASP A 189 14.64 -8.82 0.53
CA ASP A 189 15.49 -10.00 0.32
C ASP A 189 15.01 -10.79 -0.90
N ARG A 190 13.70 -10.88 -1.09
CA ARG A 190 13.06 -11.46 -2.27
C ARG A 190 11.93 -10.57 -2.73
N ALA A 191 11.89 -10.30 -4.03
CA ALA A 191 10.78 -9.55 -4.61
C ALA A 191 10.20 -10.26 -5.83
N GLU A 192 8.86 -10.21 -5.93
CA GLU A 192 8.09 -10.60 -7.10
C GLU A 192 7.24 -9.40 -7.53
N VAL A 193 7.37 -9.01 -8.80
CA VAL A 193 6.68 -7.84 -9.36
C VAL A 193 5.89 -8.26 -10.59
N ALA A 194 4.60 -7.98 -10.61
CA ALA A 194 3.74 -8.19 -11.76
C ALA A 194 3.09 -6.87 -12.19
N ILE A 195 3.33 -6.42 -13.42
CA ILE A 195 2.77 -5.19 -13.97
C ILE A 195 1.94 -5.51 -15.22
N GLY A 196 0.66 -5.18 -15.17
CA GLY A 196 -0.25 -5.20 -16.32
C GLY A 196 -0.66 -3.77 -16.68
N GLY A 197 0.17 -3.05 -17.43
CA GLY A 197 -0.09 -1.64 -17.78
C GLY A 197 1.17 -0.80 -17.92
N SER A 198 1.18 0.39 -17.32
CA SER A 198 2.27 1.39 -17.45
C SER A 198 2.75 1.90 -16.09
N GLY A 199 2.58 1.11 -15.06
CA GLY A 199 3.01 1.48 -13.71
C GLY A 199 4.50 1.32 -13.48
N ASP A 200 5.08 2.18 -12.64
CA ASP A 200 6.50 2.17 -12.32
C ASP A 200 6.75 1.71 -10.89
N VAL A 201 7.82 0.93 -10.71
CA VAL A 201 8.21 0.38 -9.42
C VAL A 201 9.68 0.64 -9.15
N ALA A 202 10.01 1.14 -7.95
CA ALA A 202 11.39 1.29 -7.50
C ALA A 202 11.58 0.73 -6.09
N PHE A 203 12.63 -0.08 -5.86
CA PHE A 203 13.02 -0.57 -4.54
C PHE A 203 14.49 -1.00 -4.51
N ALA A 204 15.01 -1.36 -3.32
CA ALA A 204 16.35 -1.90 -3.17
C ALA A 204 16.31 -3.41 -2.90
N SER A 205 17.30 -4.15 -3.43
CA SER A 205 17.49 -5.59 -3.13
C SER A 205 18.92 -6.05 -3.40
N ASP A 206 19.42 -6.93 -2.52
CA ASP A 206 20.65 -7.70 -2.77
C ASP A 206 20.34 -9.20 -2.97
N GLY A 207 19.08 -9.58 -2.97
CA GLY A 207 18.61 -10.96 -3.06
C GLY A 207 18.16 -11.38 -4.45
N THR A 208 16.94 -11.91 -4.55
CA THR A 208 16.35 -12.36 -5.82
C THR A 208 15.14 -11.51 -6.19
N VAL A 209 15.09 -11.10 -7.46
CA VAL A 209 13.99 -10.32 -8.02
C VAL A 209 13.47 -11.00 -9.28
N GLU A 210 12.17 -11.25 -9.31
CA GLU A 210 11.46 -11.75 -10.50
C GLU A 210 10.43 -10.70 -10.91
N ALA A 211 10.47 -10.27 -12.18
CA ALA A 211 9.51 -9.32 -12.71
C ALA A 211 8.80 -9.89 -13.94
N SER A 212 7.47 -9.75 -13.98
CA SER A 212 6.61 -10.07 -15.11
C SER A 212 5.90 -8.80 -15.55
N ILE A 213 6.23 -8.29 -16.75
CA ILE A 213 5.72 -7.01 -17.25
C ILE A 213 4.93 -7.23 -18.53
N ALA A 214 3.64 -6.91 -18.53
CA ALA A 214 2.77 -6.89 -19.69
C ALA A 214 2.32 -5.45 -19.97
N GLY A 215 3.10 -4.72 -20.78
CA GLY A 215 2.85 -3.30 -21.07
C GLY A 215 4.11 -2.46 -21.20
N ALA A 216 4.10 -1.25 -20.65
CA ALA A 216 5.17 -0.25 -20.77
C ALA A 216 5.73 0.21 -19.40
N GLY A 217 5.43 -0.51 -18.32
CA GLY A 217 5.92 -0.16 -16.99
C GLY A 217 7.38 -0.49 -16.76
N ASP A 218 8.05 0.27 -15.91
CA ASP A 218 9.46 0.09 -15.60
C ASP A 218 9.67 -0.34 -14.14
N VAL A 219 10.57 -1.32 -13.94
CA VAL A 219 11.00 -1.75 -12.60
C VAL A 219 12.46 -1.40 -12.41
N LYS A 220 12.75 -0.58 -11.40
CA LYS A 220 14.11 -0.16 -11.02
C LYS A 220 14.52 -0.76 -9.69
N VAL A 221 15.54 -1.59 -9.70
CA VAL A 221 16.11 -2.22 -8.51
C VAL A 221 17.50 -1.68 -8.27
N THR A 222 17.75 -1.21 -7.05
CA THR A 222 19.08 -0.75 -6.60
C THR A 222 19.69 -1.78 -5.66
N GLY A 223 20.93 -2.19 -5.91
CA GLY A 223 21.63 -3.22 -5.11
C GLY A 223 22.17 -4.34 -5.99
N ASN A 224 22.72 -5.38 -5.36
CA ASN A 224 23.37 -6.50 -6.05
C ASN A 224 22.41 -7.69 -6.27
N ALA A 225 21.15 -7.40 -6.59
CA ALA A 225 20.13 -8.44 -6.76
C ALA A 225 20.39 -9.31 -7.99
N LYS A 226 20.00 -10.58 -7.87
CA LYS A 226 19.86 -11.49 -9.01
C LYS A 226 18.48 -11.31 -9.63
N CYS A 227 18.43 -10.67 -10.78
CA CYS A 227 17.20 -10.27 -11.44
C CYS A 227 16.83 -11.20 -12.61
N THR A 228 15.54 -11.52 -12.71
CA THR A 228 14.95 -12.24 -13.84
C THR A 228 13.73 -11.48 -14.33
N VAL A 229 13.59 -11.28 -15.65
CA VAL A 229 12.46 -10.59 -16.23
C VAL A 229 11.78 -11.42 -17.33
N ASN A 230 10.45 -11.37 -17.35
CA ASN A 230 9.59 -11.81 -18.43
C ASN A 230 8.77 -10.60 -18.90
N ALA A 231 9.13 -10.00 -20.02
CA ALA A 231 8.46 -8.79 -20.52
C ALA A 231 7.71 -9.08 -21.84
N PHE A 232 6.46 -8.62 -21.90
CA PHE A 232 5.62 -8.57 -23.09
C PHE A 232 5.21 -7.12 -23.33
N GLY A 233 5.95 -6.41 -24.18
CA GLY A 233 5.76 -4.98 -24.44
C GLY A 233 7.07 -4.22 -24.44
N SER A 234 7.03 -2.93 -24.05
CA SER A 234 8.21 -2.05 -23.98
C SER A 234 8.73 -1.83 -22.55
N GLY A 235 8.11 -2.44 -21.56
CA GLY A 235 8.51 -2.31 -20.16
C GLY A 235 9.86 -2.94 -19.86
N THR A 236 10.58 -2.40 -18.88
CA THR A 236 11.95 -2.79 -18.57
C THR A 236 12.15 -3.16 -17.10
N LEU A 237 13.12 -4.06 -16.83
CA LEU A 237 13.67 -4.28 -15.50
C LEU A 237 15.14 -3.84 -15.51
N THR A 238 15.46 -2.85 -14.70
CA THR A 238 16.82 -2.34 -14.54
C THR A 238 17.32 -2.66 -13.14
N CYS A 239 18.38 -3.45 -13.05
CA CYS A 239 19.05 -3.78 -11.78
C CYS A 239 20.45 -3.13 -11.79
N ASN A 240 20.61 -2.10 -10.96
CA ASN A 240 21.87 -1.37 -10.85
C ASN A 240 22.52 -1.66 -9.49
N PRO A 241 23.85 -1.95 -9.45
CA PRO A 241 24.54 -2.00 -8.18
C PRO A 241 24.35 -0.69 -7.42
N ALA A 242 24.22 -0.76 -6.10
CA ALA A 242 24.22 0.43 -5.27
C ALA A 242 25.51 1.22 -5.59
N ALA A 243 25.39 2.53 -5.84
CA ALA A 243 26.58 3.35 -6.01
C ALA A 243 27.45 3.18 -4.77
N ASP A 244 28.69 2.71 -4.94
CA ASP A 244 29.64 2.53 -3.85
C ASP A 244 29.70 3.85 -3.06
N SER A 245 29.32 3.79 -1.80
CA SER A 245 29.69 4.86 -0.87
C SER A 245 31.20 4.96 -0.91
N PRO A 246 31.80 6.15 -1.15
CA PRO A 246 33.26 6.26 -1.25
C PRO A 246 33.88 5.63 -0.01
N ALA A 247 34.74 4.64 -0.23
CA ALA A 247 35.46 3.99 0.85
C ALA A 247 36.10 5.07 1.76
N PRO A 248 36.01 4.95 3.10
CA PRO A 248 36.66 5.91 3.98
C PRO A 248 38.13 6.00 3.58
N ALA A 249 38.57 7.21 3.25
CA ALA A 249 39.96 7.46 2.90
C ALA A 249 40.83 6.90 4.00
N LEU A 250 41.76 5.98 3.63
CA LEU A 250 42.76 5.49 4.54
C LEU A 250 43.54 6.71 5.10
N PRO A 251 43.77 6.77 6.41
CA PRO A 251 44.57 7.85 6.96
C PRO A 251 45.96 7.84 6.28
N ALA A 252 46.36 9.01 5.79
CA ALA A 252 47.67 9.18 5.20
C ALA A 252 48.73 8.75 6.23
N GLU A 253 49.63 7.82 5.85
CA GLU A 253 50.79 7.49 6.63
C GLU A 253 51.64 8.76 6.82
N GLU A 254 51.78 9.19 8.07
CA GLU A 254 52.78 10.22 8.42
C GLU A 254 54.18 9.73 8.05
N PRO A 255 54.99 10.56 7.37
CA PRO A 255 56.35 10.18 7.13
C PRO A 255 57.11 10.13 8.44
N ALA A 256 57.77 8.99 8.71
CA ALA A 256 58.67 8.83 9.84
C ALA A 256 59.87 9.76 9.67
N GLU A 257 60.17 10.62 10.69
CA GLU A 257 61.44 11.33 10.88
C GLU A 257 62.56 10.38 11.35
#